data_95784daa0620b62d65d2ca64408a627b
#
_entry.id   95784daa0620b62d65d2ca64408a627b
#
_cell.length_a   1.000
_cell.length_b   1.000
_cell.length_c   1.000
_cell.angle_alpha   90.00
_cell.angle_beta   90.00
_cell.angle_gamma   90.00
#
_symmetry.space_group_name_H-M   'P 1'
#
loop_
_entity.id
_entity.type
_entity.pdbx_description
1 polymer ?
#
loop_
_entity_poly.entity_id
_entity_poly.type
_entity_poly.pdbx_seq_one_letter_code
_entity_poly.pdbx_strand_id
1 'polypeptide(L)'
;EYSEVLPVTIRLREAHILTLSGRDHARKTTFIRSMLQYMNKRNQVESCCEKYEVYLLDDVRRKLAGVREQSCIKKYSTVPDQAVQCIREIHTQLSERYNRMLLIGQEACDEEPLLVLILNGMEHVNAIGQDKECMELFRDIIGKYRSLGIFILYGRVPNVMVPYNAHEAYKCVKDNRHYLVFEDINLIKLNHISPAIAKSY
;
A
#
# COMPACT_ATOMS: atom_id res chain seq x y z
N GLU A 1 26.37 22.86 12.17
CA GLU A 1 26.11 21.44 12.44
C GLU A 1 25.55 20.82 11.16
N TYR A 2 26.33 19.94 10.53
CA TYR A 2 25.83 19.17 9.39
C TYR A 2 24.98 18.05 9.97
N SER A 3 23.67 18.07 9.74
CA SER A 3 22.80 16.93 10.06
C SER A 3 23.19 15.78 9.12
N GLU A 4 23.66 14.69 9.70
CA GLU A 4 23.98 13.48 8.97
C GLU A 4 22.70 12.89 8.38
N VAL A 5 22.63 12.78 7.06
CA VAL A 5 21.48 12.16 6.39
C VAL A 5 21.65 10.65 6.48
N LEU A 6 20.91 10.02 7.37
CA LEU A 6 20.91 8.57 7.49
C LEU A 6 19.94 7.92 6.47
N PRO A 7 20.34 6.83 5.82
CA PRO A 7 19.45 6.10 4.93
C PRO A 7 18.31 5.46 5.72
N VAL A 8 17.07 5.62 5.24
CA VAL A 8 15.89 4.96 5.79
C VAL A 8 15.58 3.71 4.97
N THR A 9 15.59 2.56 5.60
CA THR A 9 15.23 1.28 4.98
C THR A 9 13.84 0.86 5.43
N ILE A 10 12.96 0.57 4.46
CA ILE A 10 11.61 0.05 4.72
C ILE A 10 11.56 -1.40 4.25
N ARG A 11 11.36 -2.33 5.19
CA ARG A 11 11.13 -3.74 4.89
C ARG A 11 9.65 -3.94 4.63
N LEU A 12 9.28 -4.16 3.36
CA LEU A 12 7.87 -4.19 2.93
C LEU A 12 7.05 -5.28 3.64
N ARG A 13 7.63 -6.47 3.83
CA ARG A 13 6.96 -7.58 4.55
C ARG A 13 6.68 -7.26 6.02
N GLU A 14 7.47 -6.41 6.65
CA GLU A 14 7.32 -6.00 8.05
C GLU A 14 6.45 -4.75 8.21
N ALA A 15 6.52 -3.83 7.23
CA ALA A 15 5.80 -2.56 7.27
C ALA A 15 4.29 -2.74 7.09
N HIS A 16 3.85 -3.71 6.31
CA HIS A 16 2.47 -4.05 5.93
C HIS A 16 1.69 -2.90 5.28
N ILE A 17 1.68 -1.71 5.87
CA ILE A 17 1.00 -0.53 5.35
C ILE A 17 1.96 0.66 5.42
N LEU A 18 2.10 1.36 4.29
CA LEU A 18 2.83 2.62 4.18
C LEU A 18 1.91 3.69 3.60
N THR A 19 1.79 4.81 4.30
CA THR A 19 1.04 5.96 3.81
C THR A 19 2.00 7.01 3.23
N LEU A 20 1.79 7.36 1.97
CA LEU A 20 2.44 8.50 1.34
C LEU A 20 1.56 9.73 1.50
N SER A 21 1.99 10.71 2.27
CA SER A 21 1.24 11.95 2.49
C SER A 21 1.88 13.12 1.76
N GLY A 22 1.07 13.88 1.06
CA GLY A 22 1.51 15.06 0.35
C GLY A 22 0.48 15.50 -0.68
N ARG A 23 0.49 16.80 -1.06
CA ARG A 23 -0.34 17.30 -2.14
C ARG A 23 -0.02 16.57 -3.43
N ASP A 24 -0.81 16.82 -4.44
CA ASP A 24 -0.74 16.16 -5.75
C ASP A 24 0.51 16.59 -6.55
N HIS A 25 1.68 16.28 -6.00
CA HIS A 25 2.97 16.62 -6.58
C HIS A 25 3.71 15.40 -7.13
N ALA A 26 4.61 15.67 -8.05
CA ALA A 26 5.47 14.70 -8.71
C ALA A 26 6.23 13.77 -7.75
N ARG A 27 6.49 14.19 -6.52
CA ARG A 27 7.28 13.42 -5.54
C ARG A 27 6.65 12.08 -5.16
N LYS A 28 5.33 12.03 -4.84
CA LYS A 28 4.63 10.76 -4.56
C LYS A 28 4.66 9.84 -5.77
N THR A 29 4.29 10.37 -6.93
CA THR A 29 4.29 9.62 -8.19
C THR A 29 5.69 9.11 -8.54
N THR A 30 6.72 9.93 -8.34
CA THR A 30 8.12 9.54 -8.55
C THR A 30 8.52 8.42 -7.60
N PHE A 31 8.17 8.51 -6.32
CA PHE A 31 8.45 7.47 -5.33
C PHE A 31 7.79 6.14 -5.74
N ILE A 32 6.48 6.16 -6.04
CA ILE A 32 5.74 4.95 -6.46
C ILE A 32 6.37 4.36 -7.72
N ARG A 33 6.71 5.19 -8.71
CA ARG A 33 7.36 4.74 -9.95
C ARG A 33 8.71 4.10 -9.69
N SER A 34 9.54 4.69 -8.85
CA SER A 34 10.85 4.13 -8.47
C SER A 34 10.71 2.79 -7.75
N MET A 35 9.74 2.68 -6.83
CA MET A 35 9.43 1.43 -6.14
C MET A 35 8.97 0.34 -7.12
N LEU A 36 8.09 0.66 -8.05
CA LEU A 36 7.62 -0.27 -9.09
C LEU A 36 8.76 -0.71 -10.02
N GLN A 37 9.64 0.22 -10.41
CA GLN A 37 10.83 -0.12 -11.21
C GLN A 37 11.77 -1.10 -10.47
N TYR A 38 11.96 -0.89 -9.16
CA TYR A 38 12.72 -1.82 -8.33
C TYR A 38 12.07 -3.20 -8.30
N MET A 39 10.76 -3.28 -8.02
CA MET A 39 10.01 -4.55 -8.00
C MET A 39 10.06 -5.27 -9.35
N ASN A 40 9.92 -4.53 -10.44
CA ASN A 40 10.00 -5.07 -11.79
C ASN A 40 11.39 -5.67 -12.09
N LYS A 41 12.48 -4.97 -11.73
CA LYS A 41 13.85 -5.48 -11.86
C LYS A 41 14.05 -6.76 -11.04
N ARG A 42 13.54 -6.81 -9.81
CA ARG A 42 13.62 -8.01 -8.97
C ARG A 42 12.87 -9.19 -9.58
N ASN A 43 11.70 -8.96 -10.17
CA ASN A 43 10.96 -10.01 -10.86
C ASN A 43 11.68 -10.58 -12.09
N GLN A 44 12.51 -9.79 -12.76
CA GLN A 44 13.28 -10.22 -13.93
C GLN A 44 14.51 -11.07 -13.59
N VAL A 45 14.97 -11.03 -12.34
CA VAL A 45 16.13 -11.82 -11.90
C VAL A 45 15.67 -13.19 -11.42
N GLU A 46 15.99 -14.25 -12.13
CA GLU A 46 15.54 -15.62 -11.82
C GLU A 46 16.00 -16.11 -10.45
N SER A 47 17.23 -15.79 -10.05
CA SER A 47 17.79 -16.17 -8.75
C SER A 47 17.25 -15.34 -7.57
N CYS A 48 16.35 -14.37 -7.82
CA CYS A 48 15.78 -13.57 -6.78
C CYS A 48 14.65 -14.32 -6.06
N CYS A 49 14.83 -14.60 -4.77
CA CYS A 49 13.84 -15.26 -3.94
C CYS A 49 12.59 -14.39 -3.72
N GLU A 50 12.74 -13.05 -3.74
CA GLU A 50 11.63 -12.14 -3.50
C GLU A 50 11.00 -11.66 -4.81
N LYS A 51 9.80 -12.13 -5.09
CA LYS A 51 8.97 -11.72 -6.23
C LYS A 51 7.80 -10.86 -5.75
N TYR A 52 7.23 -10.08 -6.67
CA TYR A 52 6.17 -9.13 -6.38
C TYR A 52 5.00 -9.30 -7.34
N GLU A 53 3.78 -9.28 -6.82
CA GLU A 53 2.55 -9.18 -7.60
C GLU A 53 1.81 -7.90 -7.20
N VAL A 54 1.77 -6.94 -8.12
CA VAL A 54 1.26 -5.59 -7.82
C VAL A 54 -0.12 -5.37 -8.39
N TYR A 55 -1.05 -4.98 -7.54
CA TYR A 55 -2.36 -4.43 -7.87
C TYR A 55 -2.28 -2.91 -7.75
N LEU A 56 -2.21 -2.22 -8.90
CA LEU A 56 -2.04 -0.77 -8.97
C LEU A 56 -3.36 -0.10 -9.31
N LEU A 57 -3.94 0.57 -8.32
CA LEU A 57 -5.14 1.41 -8.47
C LEU A 57 -4.69 2.87 -8.50
N ASP A 58 -4.58 3.40 -9.72
CA ASP A 58 -4.08 4.75 -10.00
C ASP A 58 -5.22 5.78 -9.94
N ASP A 59 -4.88 7.04 -9.73
CA ASP A 59 -5.84 8.13 -9.79
C ASP A 59 -6.39 8.36 -11.22
N VAL A 60 -7.48 9.11 -11.34
CA VAL A 60 -8.12 9.43 -12.62
C VAL A 60 -7.19 10.17 -13.60
N ARG A 61 -6.12 10.76 -13.12
CA ARG A 61 -5.11 11.47 -13.94
C ARG A 61 -4.10 10.54 -14.59
N ARG A 62 -4.13 9.25 -14.25
CA ARG A 62 -3.33 8.18 -14.86
C ARG A 62 -1.81 8.45 -14.86
N LYS A 63 -1.30 9.09 -13.79
CA LYS A 63 0.12 9.46 -13.72
C LYS A 63 1.08 8.27 -13.70
N LEU A 64 0.56 7.09 -13.35
CA LEU A 64 1.30 5.83 -13.33
C LEU A 64 1.01 4.94 -14.53
N ALA A 65 0.25 5.38 -15.54
CA ALA A 65 -0.09 4.56 -16.71
C ALA A 65 1.14 4.01 -17.44
N GLY A 66 2.26 4.73 -17.44
CA GLY A 66 3.50 4.28 -18.11
C GLY A 66 4.19 3.06 -17.48
N VAL A 67 3.75 2.60 -16.29
CA VAL A 67 4.31 1.40 -15.65
C VAL A 67 3.42 0.17 -15.77
N ARG A 68 2.25 0.28 -16.38
CA ARG A 68 1.22 -0.78 -16.43
C ARG A 68 1.70 -2.07 -17.11
N GLU A 69 2.66 -1.98 -18.04
CA GLU A 69 3.19 -3.11 -18.81
C GLU A 69 4.40 -3.80 -18.10
N GLN A 70 4.76 -3.35 -16.90
CA GLN A 70 5.86 -3.98 -16.15
C GLN A 70 5.43 -5.37 -15.65
N SER A 71 6.36 -6.33 -15.67
CA SER A 71 6.10 -7.74 -15.32
C SER A 71 5.62 -7.95 -13.88
N CYS A 72 5.89 -7.02 -12.98
CA CYS A 72 5.38 -7.07 -11.60
C CYS A 72 3.91 -6.64 -11.49
N ILE A 73 3.35 -5.95 -12.51
CA ILE A 73 1.97 -5.45 -12.45
C ILE A 73 1.01 -6.56 -12.87
N LYS A 74 0.26 -7.08 -11.91
CA LYS A 74 -0.79 -8.07 -12.14
C LYS A 74 -2.09 -7.41 -12.60
N LYS A 75 -2.40 -6.24 -12.04
CA LYS A 75 -3.60 -5.48 -12.39
C LYS A 75 -3.34 -3.98 -12.29
N TYR A 76 -3.78 -3.24 -13.31
CA TYR A 76 -3.79 -1.77 -13.32
C TYR A 76 -5.19 -1.28 -13.59
N SER A 77 -5.70 -0.35 -12.80
CA SER A 77 -6.99 0.30 -13.01
C SER A 77 -7.02 1.73 -12.47
N THR A 78 -7.88 2.55 -13.06
CA THR A 78 -8.24 3.88 -12.57
C THR A 78 -9.73 3.94 -12.17
N VAL A 79 -10.43 2.82 -12.27
CA VAL A 79 -11.87 2.71 -11.96
C VAL A 79 -12.02 2.33 -10.50
N PRO A 80 -12.72 3.14 -9.67
CA PRO A 80 -12.84 2.89 -8.23
C PRO A 80 -13.42 1.51 -7.88
N ASP A 81 -14.44 1.05 -8.59
CA ASP A 81 -15.08 -0.24 -8.34
C ASP A 81 -14.14 -1.44 -8.56
N GLN A 82 -13.07 -1.26 -9.34
CA GLN A 82 -12.03 -2.28 -9.49
C GLN A 82 -11.26 -2.52 -8.18
N ALA A 83 -11.30 -1.58 -7.23
CA ALA A 83 -10.72 -1.79 -5.91
C ALA A 83 -11.40 -2.96 -5.18
N VAL A 84 -12.72 -3.05 -5.27
CA VAL A 84 -13.52 -4.14 -4.67
C VAL A 84 -13.09 -5.49 -5.24
N GLN A 85 -12.91 -5.58 -6.56
CA GLN A 85 -12.46 -6.81 -7.20
C GLN A 85 -11.03 -7.18 -6.80
N CYS A 86 -10.12 -6.21 -6.73
CA CYS A 86 -8.75 -6.43 -6.26
C CYS A 86 -8.72 -6.96 -4.83
N ILE A 87 -9.55 -6.41 -3.93
CA ILE A 87 -9.66 -6.89 -2.54
C ILE A 87 -10.12 -8.34 -2.50
N ARG A 88 -11.13 -8.72 -3.29
CA ARG A 88 -11.61 -10.10 -3.37
C ARG A 88 -10.53 -11.06 -3.88
N GLU A 89 -9.81 -10.68 -4.95
CA GLU A 89 -8.73 -11.49 -5.51
C GLU A 89 -7.57 -11.67 -4.51
N ILE A 90 -7.14 -10.60 -3.85
CA ILE A 90 -6.08 -10.63 -2.83
C ILE A 90 -6.52 -11.47 -1.63
N HIS A 91 -7.74 -11.30 -1.15
CA HIS A 91 -8.28 -12.07 -0.04
C HIS A 91 -8.30 -13.57 -0.35
N THR A 92 -8.75 -13.97 -1.54
CA THR A 92 -8.75 -15.37 -1.98
C THR A 92 -7.34 -15.97 -1.91
N GLN A 93 -6.34 -15.29 -2.49
CA GLN A 93 -4.95 -15.74 -2.46
C GLN A 93 -4.41 -15.86 -1.02
N LEU A 94 -4.69 -14.85 -0.18
CA LEU A 94 -4.23 -14.87 1.21
C LEU A 94 -4.95 -15.95 2.04
N SER A 95 -6.22 -16.22 1.75
CA SER A 95 -6.96 -17.33 2.37
C SER A 95 -6.36 -18.70 2.00
N GLU A 96 -5.96 -18.88 0.75
CA GLU A 96 -5.27 -20.09 0.29
C GLU A 96 -3.89 -20.24 0.96
N ARG A 97 -3.13 -19.15 1.09
CA ARG A 97 -1.86 -19.13 1.82
C ARG A 97 -2.07 -19.49 3.29
N TYR A 98 -3.09 -18.92 3.92
CA TYR A 98 -3.44 -19.22 5.31
C TYR A 98 -3.74 -20.70 5.52
N ASN A 99 -4.52 -21.30 4.63
CA ASN A 99 -4.83 -22.72 4.70
C ASN A 99 -3.57 -23.58 4.52
N ARG A 100 -2.66 -23.21 3.61
CA ARG A 100 -1.38 -23.92 3.46
C ARG A 100 -0.50 -23.76 4.70
N MET A 101 -0.43 -22.56 5.26
CA MET A 101 0.30 -22.29 6.50
C MET A 101 -0.19 -23.19 7.65
N LEU A 102 -1.50 -23.39 7.77
CA LEU A 102 -2.08 -24.26 8.80
C LEU A 102 -1.72 -25.74 8.59
N LEU A 103 -1.53 -26.18 7.35
CA LEU A 103 -1.24 -27.56 7.01
C LEU A 103 0.25 -27.90 7.08
N ILE A 104 1.13 -27.03 6.62
CA ILE A 104 2.56 -27.32 6.42
C ILE A 104 3.52 -26.31 7.04
N GLY A 105 3.00 -25.28 7.73
CA GLY A 105 3.79 -24.28 8.47
C GLY A 105 4.03 -22.99 7.70
N GLN A 106 4.60 -22.00 8.41
CA GLN A 106 4.83 -20.64 7.91
C GLN A 106 5.80 -20.59 6.72
N GLU A 107 6.81 -21.46 6.69
CA GLU A 107 7.83 -21.51 5.65
C GLU A 107 7.26 -21.66 4.23
N ALA A 108 6.10 -22.33 4.12
CA ALA A 108 5.39 -22.49 2.84
C ALA A 108 4.90 -21.17 2.22
N CYS A 109 4.79 -20.10 3.03
CA CYS A 109 4.35 -18.79 2.58
C CYS A 109 5.50 -17.84 2.28
N ASP A 110 6.72 -18.14 2.75
CA ASP A 110 7.87 -17.24 2.62
C ASP A 110 8.41 -17.20 1.19
N GLU A 111 8.24 -18.27 0.42
CA GLU A 111 8.61 -18.37 -1.00
C GLU A 111 7.58 -17.74 -1.95
N GLU A 112 6.39 -17.43 -1.43
CA GLU A 112 5.33 -16.83 -2.23
C GLU A 112 5.64 -15.35 -2.57
N PRO A 113 5.21 -14.87 -3.75
CA PRO A 113 5.37 -13.46 -4.11
C PRO A 113 4.73 -12.54 -3.07
N LEU A 114 5.39 -11.42 -2.76
CA LEU A 114 4.77 -10.37 -1.97
C LEU A 114 3.64 -9.74 -2.77
N LEU A 115 2.42 -9.83 -2.27
CA LEU A 115 1.28 -9.11 -2.82
C LEU A 115 1.41 -7.64 -2.46
N VAL A 116 1.27 -6.75 -3.43
CA VAL A 116 1.39 -5.31 -3.22
C VAL A 116 0.12 -4.63 -3.73
N LEU A 117 -0.64 -4.03 -2.83
CA LEU A 117 -1.81 -3.23 -3.17
C LEU A 117 -1.46 -1.74 -3.10
N ILE A 118 -1.52 -1.04 -4.21
CA ILE A 118 -1.30 0.41 -4.29
C ILE A 118 -2.62 1.12 -4.50
N LEU A 119 -3.06 1.87 -3.50
CA LEU A 119 -4.25 2.72 -3.52
C LEU A 119 -3.79 4.17 -3.72
N ASN A 120 -3.62 4.60 -4.98
CA ASN A 120 -3.16 5.95 -5.31
C ASN A 120 -4.34 6.92 -5.51
N GLY A 121 -5.23 6.98 -4.53
CA GLY A 121 -6.38 7.87 -4.52
C GLY A 121 -7.39 7.51 -3.44
N MET A 122 -8.12 8.49 -2.94
CA MET A 122 -9.17 8.33 -1.94
C MET A 122 -10.39 7.60 -2.51
N GLU A 123 -10.66 7.74 -3.80
CA GLU A 123 -11.79 7.14 -4.50
C GLU A 123 -11.81 5.62 -4.40
N HIS A 124 -10.65 4.98 -4.42
CA HIS A 124 -10.52 3.53 -4.25
C HIS A 124 -10.84 3.09 -2.82
N VAL A 125 -10.37 3.86 -1.82
CA VAL A 125 -10.70 3.62 -0.41
C VAL A 125 -12.19 3.83 -0.16
N ASN A 126 -12.79 4.84 -0.81
CA ASN A 126 -14.23 5.07 -0.75
C ASN A 126 -15.03 3.89 -1.31
N ALA A 127 -14.64 3.35 -2.46
CA ALA A 127 -15.30 2.19 -3.06
C ALA A 127 -15.25 0.96 -2.13
N ILE A 128 -14.10 0.69 -1.52
CA ILE A 128 -13.94 -0.39 -0.52
C ILE A 128 -14.89 -0.18 0.66
N GLY A 129 -14.96 1.06 1.20
CA GLY A 129 -15.78 1.36 2.37
C GLY A 129 -17.29 1.38 2.10
N GLN A 130 -17.72 1.53 0.85
CA GLN A 130 -19.13 1.51 0.46
C GLN A 130 -19.70 0.10 0.34
N ASP A 131 -18.87 -0.89 0.06
CA ASP A 131 -19.23 -2.31 -0.03
C ASP A 131 -18.95 -3.00 1.30
N LYS A 132 -20.00 -3.40 2.02
CA LYS A 132 -19.88 -4.01 3.36
C LYS A 132 -19.12 -5.33 3.33
N GLU A 133 -19.38 -6.19 2.33
CA GLU A 133 -18.67 -7.45 2.17
C GLU A 133 -17.18 -7.20 1.91
N CYS A 134 -16.87 -6.30 0.97
CA CYS A 134 -15.51 -5.90 0.67
C CYS A 134 -14.78 -5.35 1.91
N MET A 135 -15.48 -4.58 2.75
CA MET A 135 -14.90 -4.02 3.97
C MET A 135 -14.52 -5.12 4.97
N GLU A 136 -15.31 -6.18 5.10
CA GLU A 136 -14.98 -7.34 5.94
C GLU A 136 -13.74 -8.08 5.40
N LEU A 137 -13.68 -8.33 4.09
CA LEU A 137 -12.50 -8.94 3.45
C LEU A 137 -11.25 -8.06 3.64
N PHE A 138 -11.40 -6.74 3.55
CA PHE A 138 -10.30 -5.80 3.74
C PHE A 138 -9.78 -5.80 5.19
N ARG A 139 -10.66 -5.93 6.18
CA ARG A 139 -10.26 -6.12 7.60
C ARG A 139 -9.48 -7.42 7.78
N ASP A 140 -9.93 -8.52 7.17
CA ASP A 140 -9.20 -9.79 7.21
C ASP A 140 -7.80 -9.66 6.62
N ILE A 141 -7.65 -8.98 5.48
CA ILE A 141 -6.36 -8.71 4.84
C ILE A 141 -5.42 -7.97 5.80
N ILE A 142 -5.90 -6.91 6.45
CA ILE A 142 -5.09 -6.06 7.33
C ILE A 142 -4.82 -6.75 8.69
N GLY A 143 -5.75 -7.52 9.19
CA GLY A 143 -5.68 -8.18 10.48
C GLY A 143 -5.17 -9.61 10.39
N LYS A 144 -6.06 -10.53 10.03
CA LYS A 144 -5.82 -11.97 10.04
C LYS A 144 -4.68 -12.41 9.12
N TYR A 145 -4.60 -11.83 7.92
CA TYR A 145 -3.64 -12.24 6.88
C TYR A 145 -2.38 -11.38 6.82
N ARG A 146 -2.21 -10.51 7.78
CA ARG A 146 -1.11 -9.54 7.81
C ARG A 146 0.29 -10.16 7.61
N SER A 147 0.55 -11.34 8.17
CA SER A 147 1.85 -12.03 8.09
C SER A 147 2.05 -12.88 6.83
N LEU A 148 1.06 -12.94 5.93
CA LEU A 148 1.06 -13.85 4.79
C LEU A 148 1.61 -13.24 3.49
N GLY A 149 2.43 -12.20 3.58
CA GLY A 149 3.06 -11.57 2.43
C GLY A 149 2.13 -10.60 1.70
N ILE A 150 1.57 -9.63 2.41
CA ILE A 150 0.83 -8.49 1.86
C ILE A 150 1.47 -7.17 2.28
N PHE A 151 1.57 -6.23 1.34
CA PHE A 151 1.96 -4.85 1.58
C PHE A 151 0.98 -3.90 0.93
N ILE A 152 0.52 -2.90 1.66
CA ILE A 152 -0.43 -1.90 1.18
C ILE A 152 0.24 -0.53 1.17
N LEU A 153 0.24 0.11 0.00
CA LEU A 153 0.70 1.49 -0.17
C LEU A 153 -0.51 2.39 -0.42
N TYR A 154 -0.70 3.36 0.46
CA TYR A 154 -1.78 4.32 0.32
C TYR A 154 -1.25 5.72 0.00
N GLY A 155 -1.63 6.26 -1.16
CA GLY A 155 -1.33 7.63 -1.58
C GLY A 155 -2.39 8.60 -1.09
N ARG A 156 -2.07 9.37 -0.03
CA ARG A 156 -2.99 10.32 0.60
C ARG A 156 -2.76 11.75 0.10
N VAL A 157 -3.86 12.49 -0.11
CA VAL A 157 -3.84 13.96 -0.16
C VAL A 157 -4.25 14.50 1.22
N PRO A 158 -3.45 15.37 1.85
CA PRO A 158 -3.79 15.97 3.14
C PRO A 158 -5.09 16.80 3.06
N ASN A 159 -5.81 16.87 4.18
CA ASN A 159 -6.98 17.73 4.36
C ASN A 159 -8.18 17.46 3.42
N VAL A 160 -8.27 16.28 2.83
CA VAL A 160 -9.45 15.86 2.07
C VAL A 160 -10.53 15.35 3.04
N MET A 161 -11.76 15.80 2.85
CA MET A 161 -12.91 15.26 3.59
C MET A 161 -13.12 13.79 3.20
N VAL A 162 -13.21 12.94 4.22
CA VAL A 162 -13.52 11.52 4.05
C VAL A 162 -15.03 11.35 4.15
N PRO A 163 -15.71 10.77 3.16
CA PRO A 163 -17.13 10.44 3.26
C PRO A 163 -17.40 9.53 4.46
N TYR A 164 -18.54 9.73 5.10
CA TYR A 164 -18.91 8.97 6.32
C TYR A 164 -18.88 7.45 6.11
N ASN A 165 -19.39 6.99 5.00
CA ASN A 165 -19.42 5.56 4.62
C ASN A 165 -18.04 4.95 4.32
N ALA A 166 -17.04 5.78 3.97
CA ALA A 166 -15.67 5.34 3.73
C ALA A 166 -14.77 5.51 4.97
N HIS A 167 -15.29 6.06 6.05
CA HIS A 167 -14.49 6.41 7.23
C HIS A 167 -13.74 5.21 7.82
N GLU A 168 -14.35 4.05 7.81
CA GLU A 168 -13.74 2.83 8.37
C GLU A 168 -12.60 2.32 7.49
N ALA A 169 -12.80 2.18 6.18
CA ALA A 169 -11.74 1.78 5.25
C ALA A 169 -10.56 2.77 5.29
N TYR A 170 -10.88 4.07 5.35
CA TYR A 170 -9.86 5.11 5.51
C TYR A 170 -9.09 4.98 6.82
N LYS A 171 -9.77 4.69 7.93
CA LYS A 171 -9.15 4.47 9.23
C LYS A 171 -8.16 3.30 9.17
N CYS A 172 -8.53 2.20 8.54
CA CYS A 172 -7.66 1.04 8.37
C CYS A 172 -6.32 1.38 7.69
N VAL A 173 -6.32 2.22 6.66
CA VAL A 173 -5.07 2.60 5.96
C VAL A 173 -4.36 3.80 6.58
N LYS A 174 -5.05 4.61 7.37
CA LYS A 174 -4.48 5.79 8.04
C LYS A 174 -3.85 5.44 9.39
N ASP A 175 -4.47 4.57 10.19
CA ASP A 175 -4.04 4.28 11.56
C ASP A 175 -2.87 3.26 11.56
N ASN A 176 -1.86 3.49 10.69
CA ASN A 176 -0.61 2.74 10.66
C ASN A 176 0.54 3.57 11.22
N ARG A 177 1.71 2.95 11.39
CA ARG A 177 2.90 3.58 11.99
C ARG A 177 3.93 4.08 10.97
N HIS A 178 3.71 3.82 9.66
CA HIS A 178 4.68 4.12 8.63
C HIS A 178 4.13 5.18 7.67
N TYR A 179 4.80 6.33 7.68
CA TYR A 179 4.46 7.46 6.82
C TYR A 179 5.69 7.97 6.10
N LEU A 180 5.54 8.29 4.82
CA LEU A 180 6.44 9.16 4.09
C LEU A 180 5.71 10.46 3.76
N VAL A 181 6.26 11.56 4.23
CA VAL A 181 5.67 12.89 4.11
C VAL A 181 6.49 13.71 3.12
N PHE A 182 5.84 14.20 2.07
CA PHE A 182 6.46 14.99 0.99
C PHE A 182 6.16 16.49 1.09
N GLU A 183 5.64 16.92 2.22
CA GLU A 183 5.30 18.32 2.52
C GLU A 183 5.79 18.72 3.91
N ASP A 184 5.63 20.00 4.25
CA ASP A 184 5.86 20.47 5.61
C ASP A 184 4.96 19.69 6.59
N ILE A 185 5.59 19.00 7.52
CA ILE A 185 4.91 18.16 8.52
C ILE A 185 3.94 18.96 9.39
N ASN A 186 4.18 20.26 9.56
CA ASN A 186 3.30 21.16 10.31
C ASN A 186 1.93 21.37 9.63
N LEU A 187 1.85 21.15 8.31
CA LEU A 187 0.62 21.24 7.53
C LEU A 187 -0.20 19.94 7.58
N ILE A 188 0.37 18.87 8.13
CA ILE A 188 -0.24 17.55 8.12
C ILE A 188 -0.59 17.16 9.54
N LYS A 189 -1.90 17.11 9.84
CA LYS A 189 -2.40 16.53 11.09
C LYS A 189 -2.21 15.01 11.05
N LEU A 190 -1.07 14.54 11.52
CA LEU A 190 -0.82 13.12 11.76
C LEU A 190 -1.20 12.81 13.19
N ASN A 191 -2.23 11.99 13.39
CA ASN A 191 -2.81 11.72 14.69
C ASN A 191 -1.86 11.05 15.72
N HIS A 192 -0.65 10.67 15.27
CA HIS A 192 0.29 9.89 16.09
C HIS A 192 1.70 10.49 16.19
N ILE A 193 1.94 11.65 15.57
CA ILE A 193 3.23 12.32 15.70
C ILE A 193 3.06 13.46 16.69
N SER A 194 3.76 13.37 17.82
CA SER A 194 3.86 14.47 18.76
C SER A 194 4.46 15.71 18.07
N PRO A 195 3.92 16.92 18.29
CA PRO A 195 4.52 18.16 17.77
C PRO A 195 5.99 18.36 18.19
N ALA A 196 6.42 17.73 19.27
CA ALA A 196 7.82 17.73 19.73
C ALA A 196 8.73 16.92 18.79
N ILE A 197 8.25 15.81 18.22
CA ILE A 197 9.00 15.00 17.25
C ILE A 197 9.08 15.72 15.89
N ALA A 198 7.99 16.41 15.51
CA ALA A 198 7.94 17.15 14.24
C ALA A 198 8.93 18.34 14.18
N LYS A 199 9.42 18.84 15.31
CA LYS A 199 10.38 19.94 15.40
C LYS A 199 11.85 19.50 15.42
N SER A 200 12.12 18.21 15.45
CA SER A 200 13.48 17.64 15.52
C SER A 200 14.06 17.20 14.16
N TYR A 201 13.36 17.49 13.04
CA TYR A 201 13.78 17.17 11.67
C TYR A 201 13.79 18.44 10.77
#